data_d0d7a2b78c4eda3253a039da8711364b
#
_entry.id   d0d7a2b78c4eda3253a039da8711364b
#
_cell.length_a   1.000
_cell.length_b   1.000
_cell.length_c   1.000
_cell.angle_alpha   90.00
_cell.angle_beta   90.00
_cell.angle_gamma   90.00
#
_symmetry.space_group_name_H-M   'P 1'
#
loop_
_entity.id
_entity.type
_entity.pdbx_description
1 polymer ?
#
loop_
_entity_poly.entity_id
_entity_poly.type
_entity_poly.pdbx_seq_one_letter_code
_entity_poly.pdbx_strand_id
1 'polypeptide(L)'
;MPKIGCALFFAFLLSPTWAGCSLVPNAAAIPTREEIGRSCDGRPIEAVTMGNGVEVVLVLASIHGSEPAGTPLVERLFEHLTAHPELLDGRTLISVPIVNPDGYAKRQRLNSNGVDLNRNFPAKNRQERRRHGVSGLSEPESRALAELLARHPPARIVSIHQPVACVDWDGPARAIAAAMADACPLPLRRLGSMPGSLGSYAGIDLGIPIVTFELRPGDEAMDATELWGDYGPAILAFLAFAK
;
A
#
# COMPACT_ATOMS: atom_id res chain seq x y z
N MET A 1 48.58 -62.92 42.92
CA MET A 1 47.24 -62.40 43.30
C MET A 1 47.08 -61.01 42.70
N PRO A 2 46.32 -60.80 41.64
CA PRO A 2 46.13 -59.50 41.06
C PRO A 2 44.95 -58.76 41.74
N LYS A 3 45.12 -57.46 41.97
CA LYS A 3 44.16 -56.54 42.53
C LYS A 3 43.17 -56.08 41.40
N ILE A 4 41.85 -56.27 41.65
CA ILE A 4 40.80 -55.82 40.75
C ILE A 4 40.50 -54.35 41.13
N GLY A 5 40.73 -53.45 40.18
CA GLY A 5 40.37 -52.04 40.23
C GLY A 5 38.97 -51.81 39.71
N CYS A 6 38.09 -51.31 40.55
CA CYS A 6 36.72 -50.96 40.16
C CYS A 6 36.72 -49.57 39.52
N ALA A 7 36.39 -49.46 38.25
CA ALA A 7 36.23 -48.18 37.53
C ALA A 7 34.75 -47.75 37.65
N LEU A 8 34.49 -46.65 38.32
CA LEU A 8 33.21 -45.96 38.38
C LEU A 8 33.04 -45.11 37.09
N PHE A 9 32.07 -45.52 36.24
CA PHE A 9 31.64 -44.69 35.11
C PHE A 9 30.60 -43.67 35.62
N PHE A 10 30.99 -42.39 35.58
CA PHE A 10 30.03 -41.27 35.75
C PHE A 10 29.36 -41.02 34.39
N ALA A 11 28.08 -41.34 34.25
CA ALA A 11 27.29 -40.94 33.13
C ALA A 11 26.83 -39.49 33.31
N PHE A 12 27.36 -38.57 32.54
CA PHE A 12 26.84 -37.21 32.40
C PHE A 12 25.57 -37.22 31.59
N LEU A 13 24.42 -37.04 32.20
CA LEU A 13 23.15 -36.78 31.56
C LEU A 13 23.14 -35.33 31.08
N LEU A 14 23.40 -35.13 29.78
CA LEU A 14 23.17 -33.85 29.11
C LEU A 14 21.68 -33.70 28.89
N SER A 15 21.03 -32.86 29.68
CA SER A 15 19.64 -32.42 29.45
C SER A 15 19.63 -31.46 28.26
N PRO A 16 18.78 -31.69 27.24
CA PRO A 16 18.62 -30.71 26.16
C PRO A 16 17.92 -29.48 26.71
N THR A 17 18.62 -28.36 26.78
CA THR A 17 18.00 -27.06 27.00
C THR A 17 17.29 -26.66 25.72
N TRP A 18 15.97 -26.81 25.71
CA TRP A 18 15.12 -26.18 24.70
C TRP A 18 15.21 -24.65 24.90
N ALA A 19 16.03 -23.99 24.09
CA ALA A 19 15.95 -22.55 23.92
C ALA A 19 14.60 -22.26 23.24
N GLY A 20 13.58 -21.96 24.03
CA GLY A 20 12.34 -21.42 23.56
C GLY A 20 12.64 -20.09 22.87
N CYS A 21 12.61 -20.06 21.53
CA CYS A 21 12.63 -18.85 20.76
C CYS A 21 11.33 -18.11 21.07
N SER A 22 11.34 -17.24 22.06
CA SER A 22 10.27 -16.27 22.28
C SER A 22 10.28 -15.35 21.07
N LEU A 23 9.30 -15.52 20.15
CA LEU A 23 9.03 -14.57 19.07
C LEU A 23 8.56 -13.26 19.75
N VAL A 24 9.49 -12.41 20.13
CA VAL A 24 9.18 -11.02 20.39
C VAL A 24 8.73 -10.43 19.05
N PRO A 25 7.48 -9.92 18.93
CA PRO A 25 7.06 -9.31 17.68
C PRO A 25 8.09 -8.26 17.27
N ASN A 26 8.52 -8.32 16.00
CA ASN A 26 9.40 -7.28 15.48
C ASN A 26 8.63 -5.95 15.56
N ALA A 27 9.10 -5.01 16.40
CA ALA A 27 8.43 -3.73 16.60
C ALA A 27 8.17 -2.98 15.28
N ALA A 28 8.97 -3.23 14.25
CA ALA A 28 8.80 -2.68 12.92
C ALA A 28 7.55 -3.22 12.19
N ALA A 29 6.97 -4.36 12.61
CA ALA A 29 5.76 -4.95 12.03
C ALA A 29 4.46 -4.47 12.68
N ILE A 30 4.53 -3.68 13.75
CA ILE A 30 3.35 -3.10 14.39
C ILE A 30 2.95 -1.86 13.62
N PRO A 31 1.70 -1.79 13.07
CA PRO A 31 1.23 -0.62 12.37
C PRO A 31 1.17 0.61 13.28
N THR A 32 1.78 1.72 12.86
CA THR A 32 1.64 3.03 13.51
C THR A 32 0.73 3.91 12.65
N ARG A 33 -0.15 4.68 13.29
CA ARG A 33 -1.10 5.56 12.59
C ARG A 33 -0.77 7.02 12.87
N GLU A 34 -0.86 7.84 11.82
CA GLU A 34 -0.68 9.29 11.87
C GLU A 34 -1.83 9.96 11.10
N GLU A 35 -2.43 11.01 11.67
CA GLU A 35 -3.32 11.89 10.92
C GLU A 35 -2.47 12.81 10.04
N ILE A 36 -2.52 12.62 8.73
CA ILE A 36 -1.77 13.41 7.75
C ILE A 36 -2.54 14.63 7.25
N GLY A 37 -3.80 14.76 7.61
CA GLY A 37 -4.68 15.88 7.24
C GLY A 37 -6.13 15.58 7.53
N ARG A 38 -6.99 16.53 7.12
CA ARG A 38 -8.45 16.40 7.24
C ARG A 38 -9.11 16.66 5.91
N SER A 39 -10.22 15.95 5.65
CA SER A 39 -11.09 16.15 4.49
C SER A 39 -11.86 17.46 4.56
N CYS A 40 -12.60 17.78 3.50
CA CYS A 40 -13.47 18.96 3.45
C CYS A 40 -14.49 19.00 4.59
N ASP A 41 -15.06 17.84 4.99
CA ASP A 41 -16.02 17.73 6.11
C ASP A 41 -15.30 17.53 7.47
N GLY A 42 -13.97 17.65 7.53
CA GLY A 42 -13.18 17.55 8.76
C GLY A 42 -12.87 16.13 9.23
N ARG A 43 -13.15 15.08 8.43
CA ARG A 43 -12.77 13.70 8.76
C ARG A 43 -11.25 13.51 8.67
N PRO A 44 -10.64 12.76 9.60
CA PRO A 44 -9.20 12.49 9.52
C PRO A 44 -8.83 11.70 8.25
N ILE A 45 -7.69 12.04 7.67
CA ILE A 45 -7.00 11.26 6.66
C ILE A 45 -5.82 10.63 7.35
N GLU A 46 -5.81 9.30 7.45
CA GLU A 46 -4.80 8.57 8.20
C GLU A 46 -3.80 7.90 7.27
N ALA A 47 -2.51 8.03 7.60
CA ALA A 47 -1.45 7.18 7.08
C ALA A 47 -1.10 6.11 8.12
N VAL A 48 -0.83 4.90 7.62
CA VAL A 48 -0.37 3.77 8.42
C VAL A 48 1.04 3.42 7.95
N THR A 49 1.98 3.35 8.90
CA THR A 49 3.38 3.00 8.62
C THR A 49 3.72 1.67 9.25
N MET A 50 4.39 0.80 8.49
CA MET A 50 4.97 -0.47 8.94
C MET A 50 6.39 -0.62 8.39
N GLY A 51 7.27 -1.23 9.20
CA GLY A 51 8.69 -1.33 8.85
C GLY A 51 9.48 -0.07 9.18
N ASN A 52 10.79 -0.14 9.05
CA ASN A 52 11.73 0.94 9.34
C ASN A 52 12.94 0.94 8.39
N GLY A 53 12.80 0.30 7.24
CA GLY A 53 13.83 0.25 6.21
C GLY A 53 13.95 1.56 5.42
N VAL A 54 15.03 1.70 4.67
CA VAL A 54 15.34 2.91 3.91
C VAL A 54 14.51 3.04 2.63
N GLU A 55 14.01 1.93 2.09
CA GLU A 55 13.18 1.93 0.89
C GLU A 55 11.72 2.20 1.26
N VAL A 56 11.23 3.41 1.01
CA VAL A 56 9.83 3.76 1.25
C VAL A 56 8.98 3.29 0.06
N VAL A 57 7.90 2.57 0.34
CA VAL A 57 6.88 2.19 -0.64
C VAL A 57 5.51 2.68 -0.18
N LEU A 58 4.68 3.15 -1.13
CA LEU A 58 3.40 3.77 -0.82
C LEU A 58 2.25 2.97 -1.43
N VAL A 59 1.23 2.65 -0.60
CA VAL A 59 0.00 1.98 -1.00
C VAL A 59 -1.18 2.89 -0.68
N LEU A 60 -1.99 3.21 -1.69
CA LEU A 60 -3.13 4.12 -1.58
C LEU A 60 -4.41 3.41 -2.00
N ALA A 61 -5.52 3.70 -1.32
CA ALA A 61 -6.84 3.24 -1.74
C ALA A 61 -7.89 4.34 -1.54
N SER A 62 -9.04 4.14 -2.14
CA SER A 62 -10.24 4.97 -2.00
C SER A 62 -10.00 6.48 -2.19
N ILE A 63 -9.19 6.85 -3.21
CA ILE A 63 -9.11 8.25 -3.67
C ILE A 63 -10.45 8.67 -4.31
N HIS A 64 -11.18 7.71 -4.87
CA HIS A 64 -12.60 7.84 -5.21
C HIS A 64 -13.42 7.07 -4.19
N GLY A 65 -14.31 7.73 -3.49
CA GLY A 65 -15.09 7.10 -2.42
C GLY A 65 -16.10 6.04 -2.90
N SER A 66 -16.43 6.03 -4.19
CA SER A 66 -17.24 4.97 -4.83
C SER A 66 -16.47 3.70 -5.17
N GLU A 67 -15.17 3.65 -4.89
CA GLU A 67 -14.25 2.55 -5.22
C GLU A 67 -13.69 1.93 -3.92
N PRO A 68 -14.53 1.31 -3.08
CA PRO A 68 -14.16 0.96 -1.70
C PRO A 68 -13.38 -0.34 -1.54
N ALA A 69 -13.32 -1.23 -2.55
CA ALA A 69 -12.72 -2.55 -2.43
C ALA A 69 -11.22 -2.53 -2.09
N GLY A 70 -10.52 -1.43 -2.41
CA GLY A 70 -9.11 -1.28 -2.06
C GLY A 70 -8.86 -1.15 -0.55
N THR A 71 -9.81 -0.59 0.21
CA THR A 71 -9.63 -0.38 1.67
C THR A 71 -9.50 -1.70 2.43
N PRO A 72 -10.43 -2.69 2.33
CA PRO A 72 -10.28 -3.98 3.02
C PRO A 72 -9.08 -4.78 2.51
N LEU A 73 -8.69 -4.64 1.25
CA LEU A 73 -7.48 -5.27 0.72
C LEU A 73 -6.22 -4.73 1.41
N VAL A 74 -6.14 -3.42 1.66
CA VAL A 74 -5.03 -2.79 2.41
C VAL A 74 -5.04 -3.20 3.89
N GLU A 75 -6.20 -3.34 4.51
CA GLU A 75 -6.30 -3.81 5.90
C GLU A 75 -5.80 -5.26 6.03
N ARG A 76 -6.13 -6.13 5.07
CA ARG A 76 -5.57 -7.49 5.01
C ARG A 76 -4.06 -7.50 4.79
N LEU A 77 -3.53 -6.54 4.04
CA LEU A 77 -2.08 -6.38 3.91
C LEU A 77 -1.41 -6.13 5.27
N PHE A 78 -1.99 -5.28 6.13
CA PHE A 78 -1.44 -5.04 7.47
C PHE A 78 -1.44 -6.29 8.33
N GLU A 79 -2.52 -7.08 8.32
CA GLU A 79 -2.59 -8.35 9.04
C GLU A 79 -1.52 -9.33 8.52
N HIS A 80 -1.38 -9.43 7.20
CA HIS A 80 -0.40 -10.31 6.57
C HIS A 80 1.04 -9.91 6.95
N LEU A 81 1.39 -8.63 6.89
CA LEU A 81 2.71 -8.13 7.24
C LEU A 81 3.01 -8.22 8.75
N THR A 82 1.99 -8.16 9.59
CA THR A 82 2.15 -8.42 11.04
C THR A 82 2.53 -9.88 11.29
N ALA A 83 1.97 -10.80 10.52
CA ALA A 83 2.31 -12.24 10.59
C ALA A 83 3.62 -12.59 9.87
N HIS A 84 4.03 -11.78 8.89
CA HIS A 84 5.20 -11.99 8.03
C HIS A 84 6.10 -10.74 7.99
N PRO A 85 6.71 -10.34 9.13
CA PRO A 85 7.50 -9.11 9.24
C PRO A 85 8.75 -9.09 8.35
N GLU A 86 9.26 -10.24 7.96
CA GLU A 86 10.40 -10.39 7.04
C GLU A 86 10.14 -9.78 5.65
N LEU A 87 8.89 -9.65 5.24
CA LEU A 87 8.51 -9.00 3.99
C LEU A 87 8.80 -7.48 4.00
N LEU A 88 9.01 -6.91 5.18
CA LEU A 88 9.38 -5.51 5.38
C LEU A 88 10.90 -5.30 5.52
N ASP A 89 11.73 -6.34 5.37
CA ASP A 89 13.18 -6.22 5.50
C ASP A 89 13.72 -5.19 4.49
N GLY A 90 14.43 -4.17 5.01
CA GLY A 90 14.95 -3.05 4.24
C GLY A 90 13.91 -2.02 3.75
N ARG A 91 12.62 -2.19 4.10
CA ARG A 91 11.50 -1.38 3.60
C ARG A 91 10.72 -0.70 4.71
N THR A 92 10.14 0.44 4.35
CA THR A 92 9.07 1.11 5.10
C THR A 92 7.85 1.19 4.19
N LEU A 93 6.77 0.48 4.56
CA LEU A 93 5.47 0.66 3.94
C LEU A 93 4.78 1.85 4.58
N ILE A 94 4.35 2.81 3.77
CA ILE A 94 3.38 3.83 4.16
C ILE A 94 2.11 3.55 3.36
N SER A 95 0.96 3.58 4.01
CA SER A 95 -0.32 3.36 3.35
C SER A 95 -1.36 4.38 3.78
N VAL A 96 -2.19 4.82 2.82
CA VAL A 96 -3.39 5.62 3.09
C VAL A 96 -4.60 4.82 2.62
N PRO A 97 -5.26 4.07 3.52
CA PRO A 97 -6.36 3.17 3.14
C PRO A 97 -7.59 3.91 2.59
N ILE A 98 -7.81 5.14 3.03
CA ILE A 98 -8.93 5.99 2.59
C ILE A 98 -8.42 7.42 2.36
N VAL A 99 -8.13 7.74 1.09
CA VAL A 99 -7.67 9.08 0.71
C VAL A 99 -8.83 10.09 0.73
N ASN A 100 -10.04 9.64 0.38
CA ASN A 100 -11.27 10.47 0.33
C ASN A 100 -12.31 9.99 1.36
N PRO A 101 -12.16 10.33 2.65
CA PRO A 101 -13.08 9.81 3.67
C PRO A 101 -14.51 10.34 3.55
N ASP A 102 -14.71 11.53 2.99
CA ASP A 102 -16.05 12.09 2.75
C ASP A 102 -16.78 11.34 1.64
N GLY A 103 -16.10 11.15 0.51
CA GLY A 103 -16.64 10.38 -0.60
C GLY A 103 -16.85 8.91 -0.21
N TYR A 104 -15.94 8.32 0.55
CA TYR A 104 -16.02 6.95 1.03
C TYR A 104 -17.26 6.72 1.90
N ALA A 105 -17.52 7.62 2.87
CA ALA A 105 -18.68 7.55 3.74
C ALA A 105 -20.01 7.67 2.98
N LYS A 106 -20.02 8.41 1.86
CA LYS A 106 -21.19 8.66 1.01
C LYS A 106 -21.28 7.72 -0.21
N ARG A 107 -20.29 6.84 -0.40
CA ARG A 107 -20.14 6.01 -1.62
C ARG A 107 -20.16 6.85 -2.91
N GLN A 108 -19.51 7.99 -2.89
CA GLN A 108 -19.44 8.92 -4.01
C GLN A 108 -18.02 9.06 -4.52
N ARG A 109 -17.87 9.19 -5.84
CA ARG A 109 -16.55 9.34 -6.48
C ARG A 109 -15.82 10.60 -5.99
N LEU A 110 -16.54 11.74 -5.95
CA LEU A 110 -15.99 13.05 -5.69
C LEU A 110 -15.88 13.30 -4.16
N ASN A 111 -15.04 14.24 -3.76
CA ASN A 111 -15.02 14.74 -2.39
C ASN A 111 -16.27 15.62 -2.09
N SER A 112 -16.39 16.15 -0.88
CA SER A 112 -17.55 16.97 -0.48
C SER A 112 -17.68 18.29 -1.22
N ASN A 113 -16.59 18.82 -1.82
CA ASN A 113 -16.62 19.99 -2.70
C ASN A 113 -17.02 19.65 -4.14
N GLY A 114 -17.31 18.39 -4.47
CA GLY A 114 -17.65 17.96 -5.81
C GLY A 114 -16.44 17.89 -6.76
N VAL A 115 -15.25 17.71 -6.22
CA VAL A 115 -13.99 17.62 -6.97
C VAL A 115 -13.53 16.17 -7.08
N ASP A 116 -13.08 15.77 -8.26
CA ASP A 116 -12.36 14.52 -8.50
C ASP A 116 -10.91 14.69 -8.03
N LEU A 117 -10.58 14.10 -6.89
CA LEU A 117 -9.25 14.21 -6.28
C LEU A 117 -8.16 13.69 -7.20
N ASN A 118 -8.45 12.65 -8.02
CA ASN A 118 -7.51 12.13 -9.02
C ASN A 118 -7.51 12.96 -10.33
N ARG A 119 -7.89 14.24 -10.23
CA ARG A 119 -7.75 15.32 -11.24
C ARG A 119 -7.26 16.61 -10.60
N ASN A 120 -7.00 16.61 -9.29
CA ASN A 120 -6.66 17.79 -8.51
C ASN A 120 -5.16 17.94 -8.21
N PHE A 121 -4.30 17.08 -8.77
CA PHE A 121 -2.84 17.22 -8.64
C PHE A 121 -2.29 18.27 -9.61
N PRO A 122 -1.16 18.94 -9.26
CA PRO A 122 -0.58 20.02 -10.06
C PRO A 122 0.31 19.48 -11.20
N ALA A 123 -0.20 18.46 -11.91
CA ALA A 123 0.49 17.87 -13.03
C ALA A 123 0.55 18.84 -14.22
N LYS A 124 1.65 18.80 -15.01
CA LYS A 124 1.85 19.65 -16.19
C LYS A 124 0.76 19.51 -17.24
N ASN A 125 0.10 18.34 -17.30
CA ASN A 125 -1.01 18.07 -18.21
C ASN A 125 -2.39 18.42 -17.61
N ARG A 126 -2.44 19.03 -16.42
CA ARG A 126 -3.70 19.38 -15.75
C ARG A 126 -4.54 20.30 -16.64
N GLN A 127 -5.86 20.04 -16.65
CA GLN A 127 -6.85 20.84 -17.37
C GLN A 127 -7.78 21.52 -16.38
N GLU A 128 -8.15 22.75 -16.67
CA GLU A 128 -9.14 23.48 -15.89
C GLU A 128 -10.55 23.02 -16.27
N ARG A 129 -11.20 22.29 -15.36
CA ARG A 129 -12.58 21.80 -15.49
C ARG A 129 -13.27 21.90 -14.13
N ARG A 130 -14.58 22.08 -14.12
CA ARG A 130 -15.38 22.24 -12.88
C ARG A 130 -15.09 21.18 -11.82
N ARG A 131 -14.90 19.92 -12.20
CA ARG A 131 -14.64 18.80 -11.27
C ARG A 131 -13.15 18.58 -10.97
N HIS A 132 -12.25 19.42 -11.48
CA HIS A 132 -10.81 19.29 -11.24
C HIS A 132 -10.32 20.23 -10.12
N GLY A 133 -11.24 20.97 -9.49
CA GLY A 133 -10.94 22.02 -8.51
C GLY A 133 -10.45 23.32 -9.19
N VAL A 134 -10.44 24.39 -8.41
CA VAL A 134 -10.05 25.74 -8.90
C VAL A 134 -8.57 25.85 -9.29
N SER A 135 -7.73 25.01 -8.69
CA SER A 135 -6.31 24.91 -8.99
C SER A 135 -5.81 23.50 -8.67
N GLY A 136 -4.58 23.17 -9.04
CA GLY A 136 -3.91 21.98 -8.49
C GLY A 136 -3.80 22.12 -6.98
N LEU A 137 -4.07 21.04 -6.24
CA LEU A 137 -4.06 20.98 -4.77
C LEU A 137 -5.04 21.98 -4.11
N SER A 138 -6.16 22.33 -4.78
CA SER A 138 -7.21 23.12 -4.14
C SER A 138 -7.89 22.36 -2.99
N GLU A 139 -7.92 21.04 -3.07
CA GLU A 139 -8.60 20.20 -2.08
C GLU A 139 -7.66 19.76 -0.94
N PRO A 140 -8.15 19.71 0.30
CA PRO A 140 -7.32 19.35 1.45
C PRO A 140 -6.78 17.92 1.36
N GLU A 141 -7.56 16.99 0.81
CA GLU A 141 -7.16 15.59 0.64
C GLU A 141 -5.98 15.43 -0.33
N SER A 142 -6.01 16.13 -1.46
CA SER A 142 -4.89 16.11 -2.41
C SER A 142 -3.67 16.84 -1.89
N ARG A 143 -3.82 17.91 -1.08
CA ARG A 143 -2.70 18.55 -0.38
C ARG A 143 -2.05 17.61 0.61
N ALA A 144 -2.84 16.96 1.48
CA ALA A 144 -2.34 16.00 2.47
C ALA A 144 -1.49 14.90 1.81
N LEU A 145 -1.98 14.37 0.69
CA LEU A 145 -1.24 13.34 -0.05
C LEU A 145 0.03 13.90 -0.71
N ALA A 146 -0.01 15.08 -1.31
CA ALA A 146 1.18 15.71 -1.90
C ALA A 146 2.24 16.05 -0.84
N GLU A 147 1.84 16.49 0.34
CA GLU A 147 2.72 16.74 1.48
C GLU A 147 3.33 15.43 2.02
N LEU A 148 2.55 14.35 2.08
CA LEU A 148 3.05 13.02 2.44
C LEU A 148 4.15 12.56 1.46
N LEU A 149 3.92 12.70 0.15
CA LEU A 149 4.90 12.38 -0.89
C LEU A 149 6.19 13.21 -0.76
N ALA A 150 6.06 14.48 -0.40
CA ALA A 150 7.21 15.37 -0.22
C ALA A 150 8.02 15.04 1.05
N ARG A 151 7.34 14.68 2.15
CA ARG A 151 7.98 14.29 3.42
C ARG A 151 8.67 12.91 3.34
N HIS A 152 8.06 11.99 2.60
CA HIS A 152 8.50 10.61 2.47
C HIS A 152 8.53 10.21 1.00
N PRO A 153 9.54 10.66 0.21
CA PRO A 153 9.62 10.34 -1.21
C PRO A 153 9.67 8.82 -1.43
N PRO A 154 8.62 8.21 -2.02
CA PRO A 154 8.57 6.78 -2.17
C PRO A 154 9.39 6.31 -3.37
N ALA A 155 9.99 5.13 -3.25
CA ALA A 155 10.64 4.44 -4.35
C ALA A 155 9.64 4.00 -5.42
N ARG A 156 8.39 3.75 -5.03
CA ARG A 156 7.27 3.37 -5.88
C ARG A 156 5.92 3.53 -5.18
N ILE A 157 4.86 3.65 -5.96
CA ILE A 157 3.48 3.82 -5.50
C ILE A 157 2.59 2.77 -6.15
N VAL A 158 1.62 2.22 -5.40
CA VAL A 158 0.43 1.58 -5.96
C VAL A 158 -0.82 2.35 -5.49
N SER A 159 -1.67 2.72 -6.43
CA SER A 159 -2.98 3.35 -6.17
C SER A 159 -4.07 2.39 -6.61
N ILE A 160 -4.88 1.93 -5.64
CA ILE A 160 -5.93 0.94 -5.86
C ILE A 160 -7.22 1.66 -6.24
N HIS A 161 -7.80 1.25 -7.35
CA HIS A 161 -8.97 1.81 -8.01
C HIS A 161 -9.98 0.74 -8.40
N GLN A 162 -11.13 1.17 -8.92
CA GLN A 162 -12.19 0.42 -9.61
C GLN A 162 -12.81 1.29 -10.72
N PRO A 163 -13.47 0.75 -11.76
CA PRO A 163 -13.78 -0.66 -12.02
C PRO A 163 -13.17 -1.17 -13.35
N VAL A 164 -11.99 -0.72 -13.76
CA VAL A 164 -11.47 -0.91 -15.14
C VAL A 164 -10.88 -2.31 -15.38
N ALA A 165 -10.67 -3.09 -14.32
CA ALA A 165 -10.17 -4.48 -14.35
C ALA A 165 -8.84 -4.63 -15.10
N CYS A 166 -7.79 -3.94 -14.66
CA CYS A 166 -6.45 -4.06 -15.25
C CYS A 166 -5.35 -3.54 -14.31
N VAL A 167 -4.10 -3.84 -14.64
CA VAL A 167 -2.93 -3.25 -14.04
C VAL A 167 -2.36 -2.23 -15.03
N ASP A 168 -2.49 -0.95 -14.72
CA ASP A 168 -1.94 0.17 -15.50
C ASP A 168 -0.74 0.79 -14.78
N TRP A 169 0.03 1.62 -15.47
CA TRP A 169 1.22 2.27 -14.90
C TRP A 169 1.48 3.64 -15.48
N ASP A 170 2.12 4.50 -14.69
CA ASP A 170 2.70 5.76 -15.14
C ASP A 170 4.18 5.87 -14.72
N GLY A 171 4.94 6.66 -15.47
CA GLY A 171 6.38 6.77 -15.24
C GLY A 171 7.12 5.43 -15.48
N PRO A 172 8.24 5.19 -14.78
CA PRO A 172 9.08 4.01 -14.99
C PRO A 172 8.56 2.74 -14.29
N ALA A 173 7.22 2.54 -14.21
CA ALA A 173 6.61 1.44 -13.42
C ALA A 173 6.21 0.21 -14.24
N ARG A 174 6.50 0.14 -15.56
CA ARG A 174 6.05 -0.97 -16.41
C ARG A 174 6.45 -2.36 -15.89
N ALA A 175 7.69 -2.51 -15.41
CA ALA A 175 8.16 -3.80 -14.91
C ALA A 175 7.45 -4.21 -13.60
N ILE A 176 7.19 -3.24 -12.72
CA ILE A 176 6.41 -3.45 -11.48
C ILE A 176 4.99 -3.87 -11.83
N ALA A 177 4.34 -3.14 -12.75
CA ALA A 177 2.98 -3.45 -13.19
C ALA A 177 2.89 -4.83 -13.84
N ALA A 178 3.90 -5.24 -14.62
CA ALA A 178 3.95 -6.57 -15.20
C ALA A 178 4.05 -7.66 -14.12
N ALA A 179 4.94 -7.51 -13.13
CA ALA A 179 5.06 -8.46 -12.02
C ALA A 179 3.75 -8.56 -11.20
N MET A 180 3.04 -7.45 -11.02
CA MET A 180 1.72 -7.46 -10.38
C MET A 180 0.67 -8.18 -11.22
N ALA A 181 0.65 -7.94 -12.54
CA ALA A 181 -0.31 -8.58 -13.43
C ALA A 181 -0.08 -10.09 -13.55
N ASP A 182 1.18 -10.54 -13.52
CA ASP A 182 1.53 -11.97 -13.52
C ASP A 182 1.07 -12.68 -12.22
N ALA A 183 0.84 -11.91 -11.14
CA ALA A 183 0.46 -12.43 -9.83
C ALA A 183 -1.04 -12.26 -9.49
N CYS A 184 -1.88 -11.82 -10.41
CA CYS A 184 -3.32 -11.66 -10.19
C CYS A 184 -4.12 -11.91 -11.46
N PRO A 185 -5.47 -12.04 -11.37
CA PRO A 185 -6.31 -12.32 -12.56
C PRO A 185 -6.59 -11.09 -13.43
N LEU A 186 -5.81 -10.01 -13.33
CA LEU A 186 -6.00 -8.79 -14.11
C LEU A 186 -4.94 -8.65 -15.20
N PRO A 187 -5.33 -8.25 -16.43
CA PRO A 187 -4.38 -8.05 -17.51
C PRO A 187 -3.53 -6.79 -17.30
N LEU A 188 -2.27 -6.85 -17.74
CA LEU A 188 -1.45 -5.66 -17.93
C LEU A 188 -1.99 -4.84 -19.09
N ARG A 189 -2.42 -3.60 -18.83
CA ARG A 189 -3.03 -2.74 -19.86
C ARG A 189 -2.69 -1.27 -19.66
N ARG A 190 -2.09 -0.64 -20.67
CA ARG A 190 -1.76 0.78 -20.63
C ARG A 190 -3.01 1.63 -20.92
N LEU A 191 -3.47 2.40 -19.94
CA LEU A 191 -4.59 3.34 -20.10
C LEU A 191 -4.11 4.74 -20.50
N GLY A 192 -2.93 5.12 -19.99
CA GLY A 192 -2.35 6.45 -20.21
C GLY A 192 -2.65 7.43 -19.09
N SER A 193 -1.76 8.42 -18.98
CA SER A 193 -1.79 9.40 -17.90
C SER A 193 -2.94 10.40 -18.05
N MET A 194 -3.88 10.38 -17.12
CA MET A 194 -5.03 11.27 -17.13
C MET A 194 -4.66 12.68 -16.65
N PRO A 195 -5.17 13.76 -17.27
CA PRO A 195 -4.86 15.12 -16.89
C PRO A 195 -5.11 15.41 -15.41
N GLY A 196 -4.09 15.89 -14.70
CA GLY A 196 -4.18 16.23 -13.28
C GLY A 196 -4.31 15.04 -12.32
N SER A 197 -4.09 13.81 -12.80
CA SER A 197 -4.09 12.61 -11.94
C SER A 197 -2.84 12.50 -11.11
N LEU A 198 -2.90 11.66 -10.06
CA LEU A 198 -1.73 11.27 -9.28
C LEU A 198 -0.70 10.56 -10.18
N GLY A 199 -1.15 9.72 -11.13
CA GLY A 199 -0.29 9.07 -12.11
C GLY A 199 0.49 10.06 -12.96
N SER A 200 -0.18 11.13 -13.45
CA SER A 200 0.51 12.21 -14.17
C SER A 200 1.49 12.97 -13.29
N TYR A 201 1.08 13.36 -12.08
CA TYR A 201 1.91 14.12 -11.17
C TYR A 201 3.10 13.30 -10.64
N ALA A 202 2.84 12.19 -9.98
CA ALA A 202 3.90 11.37 -9.41
C ALA A 202 4.70 10.61 -10.48
N GLY A 203 4.00 9.96 -11.43
CA GLY A 203 4.63 9.09 -12.42
C GLY A 203 5.37 9.85 -13.50
N ILE A 204 4.74 10.86 -14.10
CA ILE A 204 5.31 11.58 -15.25
C ILE A 204 6.15 12.77 -14.81
N ASP A 205 5.63 13.61 -13.91
CA ASP A 205 6.31 14.87 -13.58
C ASP A 205 7.42 14.69 -12.54
N LEU A 206 7.20 13.82 -11.54
CA LEU A 206 8.20 13.53 -10.50
C LEU A 206 9.07 12.30 -10.80
N GLY A 207 8.71 11.47 -11.80
CA GLY A 207 9.46 10.27 -12.17
C GLY A 207 9.37 9.13 -11.15
N ILE A 208 8.40 9.17 -10.23
CA ILE A 208 8.17 8.14 -9.24
C ILE A 208 7.36 7.01 -9.91
N PRO A 209 7.87 5.76 -9.93
CA PRO A 209 7.10 4.64 -10.48
C PRO A 209 5.75 4.50 -9.79
N ILE A 210 4.65 4.54 -10.54
CA ILE A 210 3.30 4.38 -9.99
C ILE A 210 2.49 3.37 -10.81
N VAL A 211 1.88 2.41 -10.11
CA VAL A 211 0.92 1.46 -10.67
C VAL A 211 -0.48 1.89 -10.27
N THR A 212 -1.39 1.97 -11.24
CA THR A 212 -2.83 2.09 -11.03
C THR A 212 -3.43 0.69 -11.09
N PHE A 213 -3.83 0.18 -9.94
CA PHE A 213 -4.34 -1.17 -9.77
C PHE A 213 -5.87 -1.13 -9.78
N GLU A 214 -6.43 -1.36 -10.96
CA GLU A 214 -7.87 -1.25 -11.24
C GLU A 214 -8.57 -2.59 -11.02
N LEU A 215 -9.22 -2.74 -9.88
CA LEU A 215 -10.00 -3.93 -9.54
C LEU A 215 -11.23 -4.07 -10.47
N ARG A 216 -11.92 -5.21 -10.40
CA ARG A 216 -13.10 -5.48 -11.24
C ARG A 216 -14.33 -4.73 -10.75
N PRO A 217 -15.30 -4.46 -11.62
CA PRO A 217 -16.64 -4.08 -11.19
C PRO A 217 -17.27 -5.23 -10.38
N GLY A 218 -17.88 -4.90 -9.24
CA GLY A 218 -18.50 -5.89 -8.36
C GLY A 218 -17.61 -6.35 -7.21
N ASP A 219 -16.29 -6.10 -7.26
CA ASP A 219 -15.37 -6.50 -6.17
C ASP A 219 -15.69 -5.81 -4.83
N GLU A 220 -16.44 -4.72 -4.85
CA GLU A 220 -16.94 -4.07 -3.63
C GLU A 220 -17.94 -4.92 -2.83
N ALA A 221 -18.44 -6.01 -3.40
CA ALA A 221 -19.29 -6.99 -2.73
C ALA A 221 -18.51 -8.19 -2.16
N MET A 222 -17.23 -8.34 -2.52
CA MET A 222 -16.35 -9.39 -1.99
C MET A 222 -15.95 -9.09 -0.55
N ASP A 223 -15.75 -10.13 0.25
CA ASP A 223 -15.15 -9.97 1.56
C ASP A 223 -13.62 -9.77 1.47
N ALA A 224 -13.00 -9.38 2.59
CA ALA A 224 -11.57 -9.11 2.64
C ALA A 224 -10.70 -10.33 2.34
N THR A 225 -11.19 -11.55 2.61
CA THR A 225 -10.47 -12.81 2.35
C THR A 225 -10.50 -13.15 0.86
N GLU A 226 -11.65 -12.98 0.22
CA GLU A 226 -11.81 -13.15 -1.22
C GLU A 226 -10.96 -12.16 -2.00
N LEU A 227 -11.02 -10.87 -1.64
CA LEU A 227 -10.17 -9.81 -2.22
C LEU A 227 -8.68 -10.13 -2.06
N TRP A 228 -8.28 -10.62 -0.89
CA TRP A 228 -6.90 -11.00 -0.64
C TRP A 228 -6.47 -12.22 -1.46
N GLY A 229 -7.36 -13.19 -1.64
CA GLY A 229 -7.12 -14.37 -2.48
C GLY A 229 -6.81 -13.99 -3.93
N ASP A 230 -7.59 -13.07 -4.50
CA ASP A 230 -7.45 -12.63 -5.89
C ASP A 230 -6.30 -11.63 -6.09
N TYR A 231 -6.07 -10.71 -5.16
CA TYR A 231 -5.22 -9.53 -5.37
C TYR A 231 -4.04 -9.41 -4.42
N GLY A 232 -4.05 -10.11 -3.28
CA GLY A 232 -2.95 -10.09 -2.31
C GLY A 232 -1.60 -10.45 -2.92
N PRO A 233 -1.49 -11.52 -3.75
CA PRO A 233 -0.22 -11.85 -4.40
C PRO A 233 0.36 -10.72 -5.26
N ALA A 234 -0.49 -9.93 -5.93
CA ALA A 234 -0.03 -8.77 -6.71
C ALA A 234 0.52 -7.65 -5.81
N ILE A 235 -0.13 -7.38 -4.66
CA ILE A 235 0.39 -6.40 -3.69
C ILE A 235 1.72 -6.88 -3.10
N LEU A 236 1.86 -8.18 -2.84
CA LEU A 236 3.13 -8.75 -2.37
C LEU A 236 4.23 -8.68 -3.44
N ALA A 237 3.89 -8.92 -4.72
CA ALA A 237 4.81 -8.73 -5.84
C ALA A 237 5.27 -7.26 -5.95
N PHE A 238 4.37 -6.29 -5.74
CA PHE A 238 4.72 -4.87 -5.65
C PHE A 238 5.70 -4.58 -4.50
N LEU A 239 5.44 -5.12 -3.31
CA LEU A 239 6.32 -4.95 -2.15
C LEU A 239 7.70 -5.58 -2.37
N ALA A 240 7.73 -6.80 -2.89
CA ALA A 240 8.97 -7.56 -3.07
C ALA A 240 9.79 -7.10 -4.29
N PHE A 241 9.24 -6.23 -5.16
CA PHE A 241 9.93 -5.81 -6.38
C PHE A 241 11.29 -5.18 -6.08
N ALA A 242 12.35 -5.80 -6.57
CA ALA A 242 13.71 -5.28 -6.47
C ALA A 242 14.04 -4.40 -7.69
N LYS A 243 14.78 -3.30 -7.47
CA LYS A 243 15.30 -2.45 -8.57
C LYS A 243 16.41 -3.14 -9.31
#